data_a320cec2654ab5f02e76fc3b79cb5c7c
#
_entry.id   a320cec2654ab5f02e76fc3b79cb5c7c
#
_cell.length_a   1.000
_cell.length_b   1.000
_cell.length_c   1.000
_cell.angle_alpha   90.00
_cell.angle_beta   90.00
_cell.angle_gamma   90.00
#
_symmetry.space_group_name_H-M   'P 1'
#
loop_
_entity.id
_entity.type
_entity.pdbx_description
1 polymer ?
#
loop_
_entity_poly.entity_id
_entity_poly.type
_entity_poly.pdbx_seq_one_letter_code
_entity_poly.pdbx_strand_id
1 'polypeptide(L)'
;MGSDSKLIGRIFELISYNVLQEIADENGFLLVPSNQQTVYPDFTLMRDSNDLEKIAIDIKTTYRTVNKKGNIKKYGFTLGSYASFMRNGTKNIMFPYDHYAKHYIVGFVYTRNQEAGEGKIFNIDRIAQLPVPYKDVEVFVQEKYKISGEKPGSGNTENIGSYKTNNINYLINGEGPFSVLGLPVFEKYWSGYPEYRSTTKYYTSLEEYFKFCEENGENMDGLKGRYSYWKEMHGEQ
;
A
#
# COMPACT_ATOMS: atom_id res chain seq x y z
N MET A 1 2.86 -22.38 14.03
CA MET A 1 2.93 -21.07 13.37
C MET A 1 1.98 -20.16 14.11
N GLY A 2 2.43 -19.15 14.81
CA GLY A 2 1.55 -18.19 15.47
C GLY A 2 0.86 -17.25 14.48
N SER A 3 0.06 -16.31 14.99
CA SER A 3 -0.58 -15.27 14.19
C SER A 3 0.37 -14.09 13.88
N ASP A 4 1.67 -14.36 13.66
CA ASP A 4 2.66 -13.34 13.30
C ASP A 4 2.32 -12.73 11.93
N SER A 5 2.12 -11.42 11.92
CA SER A 5 1.72 -10.69 10.71
C SER A 5 2.78 -10.69 9.61
N LYS A 6 4.07 -10.79 9.96
CA LYS A 6 5.16 -10.87 8.97
C LYS A 6 5.15 -12.21 8.25
N LEU A 7 4.94 -13.30 9.02
CA LEU A 7 4.82 -14.63 8.44
C LEU A 7 3.59 -14.74 7.54
N ILE A 8 2.46 -14.23 7.99
CA ILE A 8 1.22 -14.22 7.20
C ILE A 8 1.40 -13.40 5.92
N GLY A 9 2.05 -12.24 6.02
CA GLY A 9 2.39 -11.42 4.84
C GLY A 9 3.20 -12.21 3.81
N ARG A 10 4.23 -12.93 4.25
CA ARG A 10 5.05 -13.76 3.35
C ARG A 10 4.29 -14.91 2.71
N ILE A 11 3.32 -15.51 3.42
CA ILE A 11 2.45 -16.53 2.84
C ILE A 11 1.61 -15.94 1.70
N PHE A 12 1.03 -14.75 1.89
CA PHE A 12 0.23 -14.11 0.82
C PHE A 12 1.09 -13.70 -0.39
N GLU A 13 2.33 -13.25 -0.19
CA GLU A 13 3.27 -13.03 -1.30
C GLU A 13 3.51 -14.31 -2.11
N LEU A 14 3.79 -15.44 -1.42
CA LEU A 14 4.02 -16.73 -2.07
C LEU A 14 2.80 -17.26 -2.83
N ILE A 15 1.61 -17.11 -2.27
CA ILE A 15 0.37 -17.52 -2.94
C ILE A 15 0.12 -16.63 -4.17
N SER A 16 0.38 -15.34 -4.06
CA SER A 16 0.19 -14.38 -5.15
C SER A 16 1.09 -14.65 -6.35
N TYR A 17 2.30 -15.21 -6.13
CA TYR A 17 3.25 -15.48 -7.20
C TYR A 17 2.64 -16.34 -8.32
N ASN A 18 2.01 -17.46 -7.99
CA ASN A 18 1.46 -18.37 -9.00
C ASN A 18 0.36 -17.70 -9.83
N VAL A 19 -0.53 -16.97 -9.18
CA VAL A 19 -1.62 -16.23 -9.87
C VAL A 19 -1.03 -15.13 -10.78
N LEU A 20 -0.03 -14.41 -10.30
CA LEU A 20 0.63 -13.36 -11.09
C LEU A 20 1.42 -13.95 -12.26
N GLN A 21 2.00 -15.16 -12.11
CA GLN A 21 2.68 -15.85 -13.19
C GLN A 21 1.70 -16.26 -14.29
N GLU A 22 0.54 -16.83 -13.93
CA GLU A 22 -0.51 -17.16 -14.90
C GLU A 22 -0.97 -15.91 -15.67
N ILE A 23 -1.23 -14.81 -14.97
CA ILE A 23 -1.60 -13.53 -15.60
C ILE A 23 -0.49 -13.04 -16.54
N ALA A 24 0.77 -13.13 -16.14
CA ALA A 24 1.90 -12.74 -16.96
C ALA A 24 1.97 -13.57 -18.25
N ASP A 25 1.90 -14.90 -18.13
CA ASP A 25 1.97 -15.83 -19.26
C ASP A 25 0.82 -15.61 -20.25
N GLU A 26 -0.41 -15.43 -19.77
CA GLU A 26 -1.59 -15.17 -20.60
C GLU A 26 -1.52 -13.83 -21.36
N ASN A 27 -0.79 -12.86 -20.83
CA ASN A 27 -0.71 -11.50 -21.41
C ASN A 27 0.64 -11.20 -22.06
N GLY A 28 1.55 -12.17 -22.15
CA GLY A 28 2.85 -12.01 -22.80
C GLY A 28 3.82 -11.11 -22.02
N PHE A 29 3.71 -11.09 -20.69
CA PHE A 29 4.63 -10.42 -19.79
C PHE A 29 5.61 -11.40 -19.14
N LEU A 30 6.77 -10.88 -18.77
CA LEU A 30 7.68 -11.52 -17.83
C LEU A 30 7.32 -11.07 -16.41
N LEU A 31 7.18 -12.00 -15.48
CA LEU A 31 7.06 -11.73 -14.05
C LEU A 31 8.43 -11.80 -13.39
N VAL A 32 8.90 -10.70 -12.84
CA VAL A 32 10.20 -10.62 -12.16
C VAL A 32 9.99 -10.32 -10.68
N PRO A 33 10.21 -11.29 -9.78
CA PRO A 33 10.14 -11.05 -8.35
C PRO A 33 11.33 -10.22 -7.87
N SER A 34 11.12 -9.45 -6.78
CA SER A 34 12.22 -8.76 -6.11
C SER A 34 13.24 -9.76 -5.57
N ASN A 35 14.51 -9.43 -5.74
CA ASN A 35 15.62 -10.23 -5.23
C ASN A 35 15.90 -10.00 -3.72
N GLN A 36 15.27 -8.97 -3.11
CA GLN A 36 15.46 -8.59 -1.71
C GLN A 36 14.15 -8.06 -1.12
N GLN A 37 13.88 -8.41 0.14
CA GLN A 37 12.65 -7.98 0.85
C GLN A 37 12.51 -6.46 1.05
N THR A 38 13.61 -5.72 0.96
CA THR A 38 13.62 -4.26 1.16
C THR A 38 13.59 -3.46 -0.13
N VAL A 39 13.57 -4.14 -1.29
CA VAL A 39 13.57 -3.54 -2.61
C VAL A 39 12.16 -3.57 -3.19
N TYR A 40 11.69 -2.41 -3.61
CA TYR A 40 10.37 -2.21 -4.22
C TYR A 40 10.44 -2.49 -5.73
N PRO A 41 9.37 -2.98 -6.36
CA PRO A 41 8.18 -3.61 -5.79
C PRO A 41 8.44 -5.10 -5.46
N ASP A 42 7.45 -5.82 -4.89
CA ASP A 42 7.54 -7.27 -4.67
C ASP A 42 7.64 -8.01 -6.01
N PHE A 43 6.91 -7.55 -7.04
CA PHE A 43 6.95 -8.09 -8.40
C PHE A 43 6.92 -6.97 -9.44
N THR A 44 7.59 -7.21 -10.56
CA THR A 44 7.53 -6.37 -11.75
C THR A 44 7.01 -7.20 -12.92
N LEU A 45 5.95 -6.71 -13.59
CA LEU A 45 5.56 -7.21 -14.91
C LEU A 45 6.19 -6.31 -15.97
N MET A 46 6.82 -6.92 -16.97
CA MET A 46 7.47 -6.21 -18.08
C MET A 46 7.44 -7.06 -19.35
N ARG A 47 7.49 -6.44 -20.52
CA ARG A 47 7.60 -7.15 -21.81
C ARG A 47 8.99 -7.71 -22.02
N ASP A 48 9.99 -6.91 -21.70
CA ASP A 48 11.42 -7.26 -21.74
C ASP A 48 12.22 -6.36 -20.79
N SER A 49 13.53 -6.54 -20.73
CA SER A 49 14.41 -5.76 -19.85
C SER A 49 14.43 -4.26 -20.17
N ASN A 50 14.19 -3.87 -21.43
CA ASN A 50 14.21 -2.48 -21.90
C ASN A 50 12.84 -1.80 -21.85
N ASP A 51 11.80 -2.51 -21.44
CA ASP A 51 10.45 -1.98 -21.30
C ASP A 51 10.45 -0.74 -20.37
N LEU A 52 9.96 0.38 -20.86
CA LEU A 52 9.82 1.62 -20.09
C LEU A 52 8.39 1.84 -19.56
N GLU A 53 7.52 0.85 -19.75
CA GLU A 53 6.13 0.85 -19.27
C GLU A 53 5.87 -0.34 -18.34
N LYS A 54 6.84 -0.65 -17.48
CA LYS A 54 6.73 -1.72 -16.48
C LYS A 54 5.55 -1.50 -15.54
N ILE A 55 5.04 -2.58 -14.98
CA ILE A 55 3.99 -2.54 -13.96
C ILE A 55 4.57 -3.03 -12.64
N ALA A 56 4.55 -2.18 -11.63
CA ALA A 56 4.91 -2.52 -10.26
C ALA A 56 3.72 -3.16 -9.55
N ILE A 57 3.93 -4.32 -8.93
CA ILE A 57 2.94 -5.00 -8.09
C ILE A 57 3.53 -5.20 -6.71
N ASP A 58 2.86 -4.68 -5.71
CA ASP A 58 3.31 -4.65 -4.32
C ASP A 58 2.25 -5.31 -3.44
N ILE A 59 2.61 -6.40 -2.77
CA ILE A 59 1.69 -7.18 -1.93
C ILE A 59 1.66 -6.56 -0.54
N LYS A 60 0.47 -6.19 -0.09
CA LYS A 60 0.30 -5.55 1.22
C LYS A 60 -0.74 -6.28 2.04
N THR A 61 -0.46 -6.43 3.31
CA THR A 61 -1.34 -7.13 4.23
C THR A 61 -1.67 -6.25 5.43
N THR A 62 -2.91 -6.37 5.88
CA THR A 62 -3.35 -5.79 7.15
C THR A 62 -4.39 -6.70 7.78
N TYR A 63 -4.66 -6.51 9.07
CA TYR A 63 -5.64 -7.33 9.78
C TYR A 63 -6.65 -6.47 10.50
N ARG A 64 -7.87 -7.00 10.60
CA ARG A 64 -8.95 -6.36 11.34
C ARG A 64 -8.72 -6.50 12.83
N THR A 65 -8.99 -5.41 13.54
CA THR A 65 -9.11 -5.39 15.00
C THR A 65 -10.46 -4.84 15.38
N VAL A 66 -10.99 -5.27 16.50
CA VAL A 66 -12.25 -4.77 17.04
C VAL A 66 -12.02 -3.87 18.26
N ASN A 67 -12.91 -2.92 18.47
CA ASN A 67 -12.94 -2.10 19.69
C ASN A 67 -13.66 -2.86 20.81
N LYS A 68 -13.74 -2.26 22.02
CA LYS A 68 -14.43 -2.85 23.18
C LYS A 68 -15.94 -3.10 22.95
N LYS A 69 -16.55 -2.45 21.95
CA LYS A 69 -17.95 -2.61 21.57
C LYS A 69 -18.16 -3.64 20.44
N GLY A 70 -17.10 -4.33 20.00
CA GLY A 70 -17.15 -5.31 18.92
C GLY A 70 -17.11 -4.73 17.49
N ASN A 71 -17.05 -3.42 17.33
CA ASN A 71 -16.98 -2.80 16.01
C ASN A 71 -15.57 -2.88 15.43
N ILE A 72 -15.46 -3.14 14.12
CA ILE A 72 -14.17 -3.14 13.39
C ILE A 72 -13.58 -1.74 13.47
N LYS A 73 -12.33 -1.66 13.92
CA LYS A 73 -11.55 -0.41 13.90
C LYS A 73 -11.07 -0.14 12.47
N LYS A 74 -10.84 1.13 12.15
CA LYS A 74 -10.18 1.51 10.90
C LYS A 74 -8.80 0.86 10.81
N TYR A 75 -8.53 0.29 9.65
CA TYR A 75 -7.25 -0.29 9.27
C TYR A 75 -6.69 0.43 8.05
N GLY A 76 -5.41 0.25 7.80
CA GLY A 76 -4.72 0.81 6.65
C GLY A 76 -3.47 0.01 6.35
N PHE A 77 -2.78 0.40 5.31
CA PHE A 77 -1.59 -0.24 4.79
C PHE A 77 -0.39 0.71 4.81
N THR A 78 0.79 0.14 4.81
CA THR A 78 2.04 0.84 4.54
C THR A 78 2.42 0.59 3.09
N LEU A 79 2.46 1.65 2.27
CA LEU A 79 2.53 1.57 0.80
C LEU A 79 3.94 1.77 0.22
N GLY A 80 4.97 1.60 1.03
CA GLY A 80 6.36 1.77 0.63
C GLY A 80 6.95 3.13 1.02
N SER A 81 8.27 3.25 0.88
CA SER A 81 9.03 4.39 1.41
C SER A 81 9.00 5.60 0.47
N TYR A 82 8.53 6.75 0.99
CA TYR A 82 8.65 8.03 0.29
C TYR A 82 10.07 8.63 0.37
N ALA A 83 10.82 8.32 1.42
CA ALA A 83 12.22 8.79 1.57
C ALA A 83 13.22 7.99 0.71
N SER A 84 12.78 6.95 0.04
CA SER A 84 13.56 6.09 -0.83
C SER A 84 13.21 6.37 -2.30
N PHE A 85 12.53 5.45 -2.96
CA PHE A 85 12.27 5.50 -4.40
C PHE A 85 11.38 6.66 -4.86
N MET A 86 10.50 7.20 -4.00
CA MET A 86 9.70 8.39 -4.38
C MET A 86 10.56 9.64 -4.47
N ARG A 87 11.58 9.79 -3.60
CA ARG A 87 12.48 10.95 -3.59
C ARG A 87 13.70 10.78 -4.48
N ASN A 88 14.21 9.56 -4.54
CA ASN A 88 15.34 9.19 -5.38
C ASN A 88 14.96 7.97 -6.22
N GLY A 89 14.57 8.20 -7.47
CA GLY A 89 13.98 7.23 -8.37
C GLY A 89 14.76 5.94 -8.59
N THR A 90 15.97 5.80 -8.04
CA THR A 90 16.83 4.59 -8.18
C THR A 90 17.17 3.92 -6.85
N LYS A 91 16.72 4.49 -5.71
CA LYS A 91 17.09 3.95 -4.38
C LYS A 91 16.07 2.92 -3.89
N ASN A 92 16.55 1.71 -3.58
CA ASN A 92 15.74 0.59 -3.08
C ASN A 92 14.54 0.25 -3.99
N ILE A 93 14.75 0.26 -5.28
CA ILE A 93 13.79 -0.09 -6.32
C ILE A 93 14.48 -0.97 -7.36
N MET A 94 13.76 -1.92 -7.95
CA MET A 94 14.32 -2.88 -8.91
C MET A 94 14.76 -2.23 -10.23
N PHE A 95 13.93 -1.33 -10.73
CA PHE A 95 14.21 -0.53 -11.93
C PHE A 95 13.95 0.95 -11.59
N PRO A 96 14.49 1.92 -12.34
CA PRO A 96 14.20 3.34 -12.15
C PRO A 96 12.69 3.59 -12.06
N TYR A 97 12.28 4.49 -11.15
CA TYR A 97 10.86 4.74 -10.85
C TYR A 97 10.08 5.19 -12.11
N ASP A 98 10.71 5.97 -12.98
CA ASP A 98 10.16 6.46 -14.24
C ASP A 98 10.03 5.39 -15.34
N HIS A 99 10.57 4.18 -15.11
CA HIS A 99 10.32 3.02 -15.97
C HIS A 99 9.03 2.27 -15.60
N TYR A 100 8.28 2.73 -14.62
CA TYR A 100 7.01 2.13 -14.23
C TYR A 100 5.83 2.99 -14.66
N ALA A 101 5.03 2.51 -15.60
CA ALA A 101 3.80 3.18 -16.02
C ALA A 101 2.68 3.06 -14.97
N LYS A 102 2.69 1.99 -14.17
CA LYS A 102 1.66 1.70 -13.17
C LYS A 102 2.25 1.10 -11.90
N HIS A 103 1.64 1.45 -10.78
CA HIS A 103 1.96 0.94 -9.45
C HIS A 103 0.69 0.39 -8.81
N TYR A 104 0.55 -0.93 -8.76
CA TYR A 104 -0.60 -1.61 -8.15
C TYR A 104 -0.26 -2.15 -6.76
N ILE A 105 -1.26 -2.09 -5.90
CA ILE A 105 -1.28 -2.78 -4.62
C ILE A 105 -2.25 -3.96 -4.73
N VAL A 106 -1.77 -5.16 -4.42
CA VAL A 106 -2.61 -6.31 -4.11
C VAL A 106 -2.73 -6.37 -2.59
N GLY A 107 -3.86 -5.93 -2.09
CA GLY A 107 -4.09 -5.78 -0.66
C GLY A 107 -4.89 -6.93 -0.07
N PHE A 108 -4.37 -7.55 1.00
CA PHE A 108 -5.05 -8.58 1.77
C PHE A 108 -5.48 -8.04 3.12
N VAL A 109 -6.79 -8.12 3.41
CA VAL A 109 -7.37 -7.77 4.71
C VAL A 109 -7.89 -9.04 5.35
N TYR A 110 -7.39 -9.42 6.53
CA TYR A 110 -7.74 -10.67 7.17
C TYR A 110 -8.06 -10.48 8.66
N THR A 111 -8.66 -11.50 9.27
CA THR A 111 -8.84 -11.61 10.72
C THR A 111 -7.81 -12.59 11.26
N ARG A 112 -7.09 -12.21 12.33
CA ARG A 112 -6.17 -13.13 13.02
C ARG A 112 -6.95 -14.22 13.74
N ASN A 113 -6.53 -15.47 13.57
CA ASN A 113 -7.07 -16.57 14.35
C ASN A 113 -6.24 -16.77 15.61
N GLN A 114 -6.78 -16.40 16.77
CA GLN A 114 -6.09 -16.50 18.06
C GLN A 114 -5.93 -17.96 18.54
N GLU A 115 -6.68 -18.92 17.98
CA GLU A 115 -6.55 -20.34 18.28
C GLU A 115 -5.26 -20.94 17.71
N ALA A 116 -4.67 -20.29 16.70
CA ALA A 116 -3.39 -20.68 16.10
C ALA A 116 -2.22 -20.30 17.04
N GLY A 117 -2.14 -20.96 18.18
CA GLY A 117 -1.07 -20.76 19.17
C GLY A 117 0.31 -21.19 18.65
N GLU A 118 1.36 -20.55 19.17
CA GLU A 118 2.75 -20.95 18.90
C GLU A 118 3.14 -22.20 19.70
N GLY A 119 4.10 -22.96 19.17
CA GLY A 119 4.73 -24.07 19.89
C GLY A 119 3.87 -25.33 20.09
N LYS A 120 2.72 -25.44 19.45
CA LYS A 120 1.92 -26.67 19.50
C LYS A 120 2.52 -27.72 18.56
N ILE A 121 2.71 -28.94 19.09
CA ILE A 121 3.16 -30.11 18.33
C ILE A 121 1.91 -30.89 17.89
N PHE A 122 1.84 -31.20 16.61
CA PHE A 122 0.77 -32.02 16.03
C PHE A 122 1.38 -33.25 15.34
N ASN A 123 0.71 -34.39 15.46
CA ASN A 123 1.03 -35.54 14.64
C ASN A 123 0.60 -35.30 13.20
N ILE A 124 1.33 -35.88 12.24
CA ILE A 124 1.08 -35.69 10.80
C ILE A 124 -0.35 -36.10 10.42
N ASP A 125 -0.91 -37.11 11.06
CA ASP A 125 -2.29 -37.59 10.84
C ASP A 125 -3.36 -36.56 11.25
N ARG A 126 -2.98 -35.52 12.01
CA ARG A 126 -3.85 -34.43 12.48
C ARG A 126 -3.56 -33.09 11.80
N ILE A 127 -2.80 -33.09 10.71
CA ILE A 127 -2.41 -31.87 10.01
C ILE A 127 -3.62 -31.04 9.54
N ALA A 128 -4.71 -31.72 9.15
CA ALA A 128 -5.98 -31.08 8.77
C ALA A 128 -6.69 -30.37 9.94
N GLN A 129 -6.30 -30.66 11.19
CA GLN A 129 -6.87 -30.04 12.40
C GLN A 129 -6.03 -28.82 12.86
N LEU A 130 -4.94 -28.51 12.16
CA LEU A 130 -4.14 -27.33 12.48
C LEU A 130 -5.00 -26.08 12.26
N PRO A 131 -5.17 -25.23 13.29
CA PRO A 131 -5.89 -23.98 13.11
C PRO A 131 -5.09 -23.07 12.18
N VAL A 132 -5.74 -22.65 11.09
CA VAL A 132 -5.17 -21.68 10.16
C VAL A 132 -4.96 -20.34 10.90
N PRO A 133 -3.80 -19.69 10.78
CA PRO A 133 -3.48 -18.48 11.55
C PRO A 133 -4.28 -17.23 11.13
N TYR A 134 -5.02 -17.30 10.04
CA TYR A 134 -5.86 -16.22 9.52
C TYR A 134 -7.22 -16.77 9.05
N LYS A 135 -8.21 -15.90 9.01
CA LYS A 135 -9.56 -16.19 8.49
C LYS A 135 -10.19 -14.92 7.90
N ASP A 136 -11.31 -15.06 7.24
CA ASP A 136 -12.09 -13.95 6.68
C ASP A 136 -11.21 -13.05 5.79
N VAL A 137 -10.49 -13.67 4.84
CA VAL A 137 -9.58 -12.96 3.94
C VAL A 137 -10.39 -12.28 2.83
N GLU A 138 -10.19 -11.00 2.68
CA GLU A 138 -10.65 -10.22 1.54
C GLU A 138 -9.44 -9.68 0.78
N VAL A 139 -9.54 -9.67 -0.56
CA VAL A 139 -8.48 -9.24 -1.47
C VAL A 139 -8.99 -8.13 -2.36
N PHE A 140 -8.14 -7.16 -2.65
CA PHE A 140 -8.39 -6.13 -3.66
C PHE A 140 -7.13 -5.82 -4.45
N VAL A 141 -7.32 -5.29 -5.65
CA VAL A 141 -6.25 -4.74 -6.48
C VAL A 141 -6.61 -3.30 -6.80
N GLN A 142 -5.69 -2.36 -6.52
CA GLN A 142 -5.92 -0.95 -6.83
C GLN A 142 -4.60 -0.22 -7.10
N GLU A 143 -4.66 0.86 -7.88
CA GLU A 143 -3.52 1.76 -8.07
C GLU A 143 -3.12 2.40 -6.74
N LYS A 144 -1.82 2.39 -6.43
CA LYS A 144 -1.25 2.87 -5.16
C LYS A 144 -1.74 4.27 -4.79
N TYR A 145 -1.71 5.22 -5.73
CA TYR A 145 -2.08 6.61 -5.45
C TYR A 145 -3.56 6.75 -5.08
N LYS A 146 -4.44 5.91 -5.65
CA LYS A 146 -5.88 5.97 -5.38
C LYS A 146 -6.27 5.52 -3.98
N ILE A 147 -5.42 4.71 -3.32
CA ILE A 147 -5.65 4.29 -1.94
C ILE A 147 -4.72 4.97 -0.95
N SER A 148 -3.80 5.82 -1.40
CA SER A 148 -2.91 6.57 -0.52
C SER A 148 -3.68 7.60 0.31
N GLY A 149 -3.34 7.69 1.59
CA GLY A 149 -3.71 8.81 2.45
C GLY A 149 -2.66 9.92 2.41
N GLU A 150 -2.84 10.93 3.23
CA GLU A 150 -1.94 12.08 3.36
C GLU A 150 -0.95 11.97 4.54
N LYS A 151 -1.06 10.93 5.35
CA LYS A 151 -0.22 10.71 6.54
C LYS A 151 0.64 9.46 6.37
N PRO A 152 1.84 9.42 6.97
CA PRO A 152 2.65 8.22 7.03
C PRO A 152 1.92 7.02 7.62
N GLY A 153 2.25 5.82 7.12
CA GLY A 153 1.55 4.59 7.47
C GLY A 153 1.81 4.07 8.87
N SER A 154 3.03 4.21 9.36
CA SER A 154 3.45 3.78 10.69
C SER A 154 4.46 4.75 11.29
N GLY A 155 4.34 5.03 12.58
CA GLY A 155 4.96 6.07 13.38
C GLY A 155 6.35 6.57 12.94
N ASN A 156 7.39 5.78 13.15
CA ASN A 156 8.78 6.21 12.94
C ASN A 156 9.35 5.83 11.57
N THR A 157 8.51 5.37 10.65
CA THR A 157 8.94 4.95 9.32
C THR A 157 8.54 5.99 8.27
N GLU A 158 9.43 6.24 7.34
CA GLU A 158 9.23 7.17 6.22
C GLU A 158 8.48 6.48 5.08
N ASN A 159 7.33 5.91 5.42
CA ASN A 159 6.50 5.17 4.51
C ASN A 159 5.15 5.84 4.29
N ILE A 160 4.70 5.81 3.05
CA ILE A 160 3.38 6.26 2.63
C ILE A 160 2.32 5.44 3.37
N GLY A 161 1.33 6.09 3.96
CA GLY A 161 0.16 5.43 4.53
C GLY A 161 -0.98 5.36 3.55
N SER A 162 -1.77 4.29 3.59
CA SER A 162 -3.04 4.28 2.89
C SER A 162 -4.09 5.11 3.64
N TYR A 163 -5.14 5.49 2.93
CA TYR A 163 -6.38 5.92 3.56
C TYR A 163 -6.86 4.85 4.56
N LYS A 164 -7.26 5.27 5.75
CA LYS A 164 -7.71 4.37 6.81
C LYS A 164 -9.23 4.23 6.81
N THR A 165 -9.70 3.00 6.71
CA THR A 165 -11.14 2.69 6.66
C THR A 165 -11.45 1.40 7.42
N ASN A 166 -12.70 1.21 7.79
CA ASN A 166 -13.25 -0.07 8.28
C ASN A 166 -14.14 -0.77 7.22
N ASN A 167 -14.25 -0.18 6.03
CA ASN A 167 -14.98 -0.72 4.89
C ASN A 167 -14.03 -0.88 3.70
N ILE A 168 -13.79 -2.13 3.30
CA ILE A 168 -12.87 -2.47 2.21
C ILE A 168 -13.29 -1.87 0.86
N ASN A 169 -14.57 -1.60 0.64
CA ASN A 169 -15.06 -1.04 -0.62
C ASN A 169 -14.40 0.30 -0.97
N TYR A 170 -14.01 1.11 0.02
CA TYR A 170 -13.24 2.33 -0.21
C TYR A 170 -11.86 2.06 -0.82
N LEU A 171 -11.24 0.92 -0.49
CA LEU A 171 -9.96 0.51 -1.06
C LEU A 171 -10.14 -0.17 -2.42
N ILE A 172 -11.19 -0.97 -2.58
CA ILE A 172 -11.55 -1.62 -3.86
C ILE A 172 -11.83 -0.55 -4.92
N ASN A 173 -12.60 0.48 -4.56
CA ASN A 173 -12.98 1.57 -5.47
C ASN A 173 -11.86 2.62 -5.65
N GLY A 174 -10.82 2.59 -4.80
CA GLY A 174 -9.75 3.58 -4.85
C GLY A 174 -10.21 4.98 -4.45
N GLU A 175 -10.85 5.09 -3.29
CA GLU A 175 -11.49 6.34 -2.83
C GLU A 175 -10.61 7.16 -1.86
N GLY A 176 -9.29 6.99 -1.90
CA GLY A 176 -8.36 7.86 -1.17
C GLY A 176 -8.30 9.28 -1.73
N PRO A 177 -7.78 10.27 -0.98
CA PRO A 177 -7.79 11.68 -1.40
C PRO A 177 -7.05 11.94 -2.71
N PHE A 178 -6.02 11.18 -3.02
CA PHE A 178 -5.29 11.35 -4.27
C PHE A 178 -6.03 10.79 -5.49
N SER A 179 -7.12 10.05 -5.33
CA SER A 179 -7.96 9.61 -6.45
C SER A 179 -8.56 10.78 -7.21
N VAL A 180 -8.93 11.84 -6.50
CA VAL A 180 -9.49 13.07 -7.09
C VAL A 180 -8.42 14.10 -7.43
N LEU A 181 -7.24 14.03 -6.82
CA LEU A 181 -6.12 14.94 -7.07
C LEU A 181 -5.23 14.49 -8.22
N GLY A 182 -5.13 13.18 -8.44
CA GLY A 182 -4.37 12.58 -9.52
C GLY A 182 -2.95 12.15 -9.13
N LEU A 183 -2.38 11.29 -9.98
CA LEU A 183 -1.03 10.74 -9.80
C LEU A 183 0.07 11.82 -9.68
N PRO A 184 0.10 12.89 -10.51
CA PRO A 184 1.14 13.90 -10.40
C PRO A 184 1.15 14.63 -9.04
N VAL A 185 -0.03 14.86 -8.44
CA VAL A 185 -0.12 15.46 -7.10
C VAL A 185 0.36 14.48 -6.03
N PHE A 186 0.01 13.22 -6.15
CA PHE A 186 0.50 12.17 -5.25
C PHE A 186 2.04 12.10 -5.26
N GLU A 187 2.64 12.06 -6.44
CA GLU A 187 4.09 11.96 -6.59
C GLU A 187 4.80 13.21 -6.03
N LYS A 188 4.33 14.41 -6.39
CA LYS A 188 4.88 15.67 -5.89
C LYS A 188 4.74 15.79 -4.37
N TYR A 189 3.58 15.44 -3.83
CA TYR A 189 3.32 15.47 -2.40
C TYR A 189 4.27 14.54 -1.62
N TRP A 190 4.36 13.27 -2.01
CA TRP A 190 5.14 12.30 -1.26
C TRP A 190 6.65 12.40 -1.50
N SER A 191 7.11 12.80 -2.69
CA SER A 191 8.54 13.05 -2.91
C SER A 191 9.06 14.22 -2.09
N GLY A 192 8.25 15.25 -1.87
CA GLY A 192 8.57 16.42 -1.04
C GLY A 192 8.16 16.30 0.44
N TYR A 193 7.47 15.21 0.85
CA TYR A 193 7.02 15.05 2.23
C TYR A 193 8.20 15.06 3.20
N PRO A 194 8.14 15.79 4.34
CA PRO A 194 9.27 15.94 5.24
C PRO A 194 9.72 14.61 5.84
N GLU A 195 11.03 14.44 6.00
CA GLU A 195 11.59 13.29 6.70
C GLU A 195 11.16 13.30 8.18
N TYR A 196 11.03 12.12 8.76
CA TYR A 196 10.57 11.98 10.14
C TYR A 196 11.40 12.82 11.13
N ARG A 197 12.72 12.87 10.92
CA ARG A 197 13.67 13.59 11.77
C ARG A 197 13.95 15.03 11.32
N SER A 198 13.31 15.51 10.25
CA SER A 198 13.49 16.87 9.80
C SER A 198 13.01 17.87 10.85
N THR A 199 13.83 18.85 11.15
CA THR A 199 13.49 19.99 12.02
C THR A 199 12.54 20.96 11.32
N THR A 200 12.59 21.03 9.99
CA THR A 200 11.71 21.87 9.18
C THR A 200 10.71 21.01 8.43
N LYS A 201 9.44 21.26 8.70
CA LYS A 201 8.31 20.55 8.04
C LYS A 201 7.44 21.58 7.34
N TYR A 202 7.60 21.69 6.03
CA TYR A 202 6.84 22.66 5.23
C TYR A 202 5.35 22.29 5.14
N TYR A 203 5.02 21.00 5.15
CA TYR A 203 3.64 20.49 5.20
C TYR A 203 3.62 19.05 5.75
N THR A 204 2.49 18.70 6.36
CA THR A 204 2.19 17.35 6.87
C THR A 204 0.76 16.92 6.56
N SER A 205 0.00 17.77 5.85
CA SER A 205 -1.37 17.53 5.38
C SER A 205 -1.54 18.10 3.98
N LEU A 206 -2.62 17.71 3.28
CA LEU A 206 -2.93 18.25 1.96
C LEU A 206 -3.30 19.73 2.02
N GLU A 207 -3.98 20.20 3.07
CA GLU A 207 -4.21 21.63 3.25
C GLU A 207 -2.93 22.45 3.38
N GLU A 208 -1.99 21.97 4.21
CA GLU A 208 -0.69 22.62 4.36
C GLU A 208 0.12 22.56 3.05
N TYR A 209 0.03 21.46 2.31
CA TYR A 209 0.67 21.31 1.00
C TYR A 209 0.13 22.30 -0.02
N PHE A 210 -1.18 22.47 -0.11
CA PHE A 210 -1.76 23.47 -1.01
C PHE A 210 -1.29 24.88 -0.66
N LYS A 211 -1.30 25.23 0.63
CA LYS A 211 -0.78 26.52 1.09
C LYS A 211 0.70 26.70 0.72
N PHE A 212 1.53 25.70 0.95
CA PHE A 212 2.93 25.71 0.57
C PHE A 212 3.13 25.93 -0.94
N CYS A 213 2.35 25.26 -1.78
CA CYS A 213 2.40 25.45 -3.23
C CYS A 213 1.98 26.88 -3.64
N GLU A 214 0.93 27.44 -3.03
CA GLU A 214 0.50 28.82 -3.27
C GLU A 214 1.55 29.87 -2.89
N GLU A 215 2.20 29.67 -1.74
CA GLU A 215 3.31 30.52 -1.30
C GLU A 215 4.51 30.46 -2.28
N ASN A 216 4.62 29.38 -3.06
CA ASN A 216 5.61 29.22 -4.13
C ASN A 216 5.07 29.62 -5.53
N GLY A 217 3.91 30.28 -5.61
CA GLY A 217 3.36 30.85 -6.84
C GLY A 217 2.54 29.89 -7.69
N GLU A 218 2.14 28.73 -7.16
CA GLU A 218 1.30 27.76 -7.89
C GLU A 218 -0.18 28.03 -7.62
N ASN A 219 -1.03 27.89 -8.65
CA ASN A 219 -2.48 27.96 -8.46
C ASN A 219 -3.04 26.60 -8.02
N MET A 220 -3.61 26.55 -6.82
CA MET A 220 -4.18 25.34 -6.21
C MET A 220 -5.71 25.32 -6.15
N ASP A 221 -6.42 26.33 -6.66
CA ASP A 221 -7.88 26.48 -6.51
C ASP A 221 -8.66 25.24 -6.97
N GLY A 222 -8.34 24.72 -8.17
CA GLY A 222 -8.99 23.54 -8.70
C GLY A 222 -8.73 22.27 -7.89
N LEU A 223 -7.54 22.12 -7.33
CA LEU A 223 -7.17 20.98 -6.46
C LEU A 223 -7.85 21.09 -5.11
N LYS A 224 -7.88 22.27 -4.52
CA LYS A 224 -8.58 22.56 -3.27
C LYS A 224 -10.08 22.26 -3.39
N GLY A 225 -10.72 22.68 -4.48
CA GLY A 225 -12.13 22.38 -4.74
C GLY A 225 -12.42 20.89 -4.80
N ARG A 226 -11.59 20.12 -5.55
CA ARG A 226 -11.72 18.65 -5.62
C ARG A 226 -11.50 17.98 -4.27
N TYR A 227 -10.52 18.43 -3.51
CA TYR A 227 -10.24 17.88 -2.19
C TYR A 227 -11.35 18.22 -1.17
N SER A 228 -11.91 19.42 -1.21
CA SER A 228 -13.05 19.80 -0.36
C SER A 228 -14.28 18.95 -0.66
N TYR A 229 -14.59 18.72 -1.94
CA TYR A 229 -15.66 17.80 -2.34
C TYR A 229 -15.42 16.38 -1.85
N TRP A 230 -14.17 15.88 -1.99
CA TRP A 230 -13.81 14.57 -1.49
C TRP A 230 -14.03 14.46 0.04
N LYS A 231 -13.66 15.49 0.81
CA LYS A 231 -13.90 15.52 2.28
C LYS A 231 -15.39 15.50 2.63
N GLU A 232 -16.22 16.23 1.90
CA GLU A 232 -17.68 16.21 2.09
C GLU A 232 -18.26 14.81 1.87
N MET A 233 -17.82 14.10 0.82
CA MET A 233 -18.32 12.77 0.47
C MET A 233 -17.86 11.67 1.44
N HIS A 234 -16.66 11.80 1.99
CA HIS A 234 -16.06 10.73 2.83
C HIS A 234 -16.09 11.06 4.34
N GLY A 235 -16.48 12.27 4.70
CA GLY A 235 -16.58 12.78 6.07
C GLY A 235 -15.23 12.77 6.80
N GLU A 236 -15.09 13.55 7.86
CA GLU A 236 -14.06 13.29 8.88
C GLU A 236 -14.42 11.97 9.57
N GLN A 237 -13.92 10.89 9.03
CA GLN A 237 -14.09 9.58 9.65
C GLN A 237 -13.07 9.36 10.75
#